data_370ee9078d6afbc83d4e7b429f382274
#
_entry.id   370ee9078d6afbc83d4e7b429f382274
#
_cell.length_a   1.000
_cell.length_b   1.000
_cell.length_c   1.000
_cell.angle_alpha   90.00
_cell.angle_beta   90.00
_cell.angle_gamma   90.00
#
_symmetry.space_group_name_H-M   'P 1'
#
loop_
_entity.id
_entity.type
_entity.pdbx_description
1 polymer ?
#
loop_
_entity_poly.entity_id
_entity_poly.type
_entity_poly.pdbx_seq_one_letter_code
_entity_poly.pdbx_strand_id
1 'polypeptide(L)'
;MNDRQPDAFTLWGNFNKNKNKDGHYWSQLEVPLDELRALFEWAKTADRTQNRKGQDCVSIRANLMPRTSETGNDYFLMAMSDAKPKPAGDIPF
;
A
#
# COMPACT_ATOMS: atom_id res chain seq x y z
N MET A 1 -22.72 -2.08 -12.37
CA MET A 1 -22.45 -1.48 -11.07
C MET A 1 -21.37 -2.20 -10.31
N ASN A 2 -20.55 -1.45 -9.69
CA ASN A 2 -19.41 -1.99 -8.99
C ASN A 2 -19.77 -2.33 -7.55
N ASP A 3 -19.62 -3.58 -7.16
CA ASP A 3 -19.93 -4.02 -5.80
C ASP A 3 -18.73 -3.92 -4.87
N ARG A 4 -17.65 -3.35 -5.35
CA ARG A 4 -16.47 -3.24 -4.53
C ARG A 4 -16.72 -2.28 -3.37
N GLN A 5 -16.33 -2.72 -2.18
CA GLN A 5 -16.40 -1.86 -1.02
C GLN A 5 -15.23 -0.87 -1.05
N PRO A 6 -15.44 0.33 -0.52
CA PRO A 6 -14.34 1.27 -0.43
C PRO A 6 -13.22 0.72 0.47
N ASP A 7 -12.02 1.15 0.21
CA ASP A 7 -10.89 0.78 1.06
C ASP A 7 -11.06 1.37 2.45
N ALA A 8 -10.66 0.61 3.46
CA ALA A 8 -10.72 1.10 4.82
C ALA A 8 -9.75 2.26 5.04
N PHE A 9 -8.63 2.23 4.36
CA PHE A 9 -7.65 3.31 4.39
C PHE A 9 -6.86 3.27 3.10
N THR A 10 -6.25 4.39 2.75
CA THR A 10 -5.38 4.45 1.57
C THR A 10 -4.20 5.37 1.88
N LEU A 11 -2.99 4.86 1.67
CA LEU A 11 -1.76 5.63 1.84
C LEU A 11 -1.06 5.69 0.51
N TRP A 12 -0.55 6.85 0.17
CA TRP A 12 0.15 7.09 -1.09
C TRP A 12 1.57 7.55 -0.82
N GLY A 13 2.47 7.19 -1.70
CA GLY A 13 3.84 7.65 -1.59
C GLY A 13 4.53 7.58 -2.93
N ASN A 14 5.53 8.44 -3.10
CA ASN A 14 6.39 8.42 -4.28
C ASN A 14 7.74 7.90 -3.86
N PHE A 15 8.21 6.85 -4.52
CA PHE A 15 9.52 6.29 -4.26
C PHE A 15 10.46 6.74 -5.34
N ASN A 16 11.47 7.50 -4.95
CA ASN A 16 12.43 8.10 -5.86
C ASN A 16 13.75 7.35 -5.79
N LYS A 17 14.49 7.39 -6.89
CA LYS A 17 15.79 6.76 -6.93
C LYS A 17 16.74 7.42 -5.93
N ASN A 18 17.50 6.59 -5.24
CA ASN A 18 18.55 7.08 -4.38
C ASN A 18 19.74 7.47 -5.24
N LYS A 19 20.18 8.72 -5.15
CA LYS A 19 21.26 9.22 -5.99
C LYS A 19 22.61 8.59 -5.66
N ASN A 20 22.74 8.09 -4.44
CA ASN A 20 24.03 7.59 -3.95
C ASN A 20 24.15 6.08 -3.97
N LYS A 21 23.05 5.37 -4.18
CA LYS A 21 23.05 3.91 -4.18
C LYS A 21 22.19 3.39 -5.31
N ASP A 22 22.81 2.74 -6.27
CA ASP A 22 22.09 2.16 -7.40
C ASP A 22 21.11 1.09 -6.92
N GLY A 23 19.93 1.10 -7.51
CA GLY A 23 18.91 0.12 -7.20
C GLY A 23 18.16 0.39 -5.92
N HIS A 24 18.47 1.45 -5.23
CA HIS A 24 17.75 1.83 -4.01
C HIS A 24 16.77 2.93 -4.29
N TYR A 25 15.62 2.83 -3.64
CA TYR A 25 14.56 3.85 -3.74
C TYR A 25 14.20 4.28 -2.33
N TRP A 26 13.69 5.48 -2.19
CA TRP A 26 13.31 5.99 -0.88
C TRP A 26 12.05 6.81 -1.00
N SER A 27 11.37 6.96 0.10
CA SER A 27 10.20 7.80 0.18
C SER A 27 10.06 8.34 1.59
N GLN A 28 9.50 9.52 1.69
CA GLN A 28 9.05 10.05 2.97
C GLN A 28 7.55 10.22 2.84
N LEU A 29 6.82 9.37 3.53
CA LEU A 29 5.37 9.35 3.41
C LEU A 29 4.78 10.44 4.30
N GLU A 30 3.91 11.23 3.70
CA GLU A 30 3.12 12.20 4.47
C GLU A 30 1.74 11.59 4.63
N VAL A 31 1.48 11.07 5.81
CA VAL A 31 0.26 10.30 6.05
C VAL A 31 -0.77 11.21 6.70
N PRO A 32 -1.92 11.42 6.05
CA PRO A 32 -2.98 12.17 6.70
C PRO A 32 -3.40 11.48 8.01
N LEU A 33 -3.61 12.28 9.02
CA LEU A 33 -3.98 11.72 10.32
C LEU A 33 -5.29 10.96 10.25
N ASP A 34 -6.21 11.38 9.40
CA ASP A 34 -7.48 10.67 9.22
C ASP A 34 -7.25 9.27 8.64
N GLU A 35 -6.31 9.14 7.70
CA GLU A 35 -5.99 7.82 7.15
C GLU A 35 -5.29 6.95 8.16
N LEU A 36 -4.44 7.55 8.98
CA LEU A 36 -3.78 6.79 10.05
C LEU A 36 -4.80 6.28 11.05
N ARG A 37 -5.76 7.10 11.40
CA ARG A 37 -6.85 6.67 12.29
C ARG A 37 -7.66 5.56 11.66
N ALA A 38 -7.98 5.69 10.38
CA ALA A 38 -8.75 4.67 9.66
C ALA A 38 -8.00 3.34 9.64
N LEU A 39 -6.69 3.38 9.44
CA LEU A 39 -5.87 2.18 9.49
C LEU A 39 -5.93 1.53 10.87
N PHE A 40 -5.83 2.33 11.92
CA PHE A 40 -5.85 1.81 13.28
C PHE A 40 -7.19 1.17 13.60
N GLU A 41 -8.28 1.83 13.22
CA GLU A 41 -9.62 1.29 13.47
C GLU A 41 -9.84 0.00 12.69
N TRP A 42 -9.40 -0.03 11.44
CA TRP A 42 -9.49 -1.24 10.64
C TRP A 42 -8.68 -2.38 11.26
N ALA A 43 -7.51 -2.07 11.79
CA ALA A 43 -6.64 -3.10 12.36
C ALA A 43 -7.26 -3.79 13.57
N LYS A 44 -8.18 -3.13 14.25
CA LYS A 44 -8.82 -3.73 15.43
C LYS A 44 -9.65 -4.95 15.08
N THR A 45 -10.26 -4.96 13.91
CA THR A 45 -11.18 -6.03 13.51
C THR A 45 -10.73 -6.78 12.27
N ALA A 46 -9.59 -6.44 11.70
CA ALA A 46 -9.09 -7.11 10.51
C ALA A 46 -8.66 -8.54 10.87
N ASP A 47 -8.71 -9.41 9.86
CA ASP A 47 -8.26 -10.77 10.04
C ASP A 47 -6.78 -10.78 10.40
N ARG A 48 -6.43 -11.67 11.30
CA ARG A 48 -5.07 -11.82 11.74
C ARG A 48 -4.34 -12.89 10.96
N THR A 49 -3.07 -12.66 10.73
CA THR A 49 -2.18 -13.67 10.21
C THR A 49 -0.92 -13.66 11.06
N GLN A 50 -0.01 -14.59 10.84
CA GLN A 50 1.21 -14.64 11.62
C GLN A 50 2.41 -14.52 10.70
N ASN A 51 3.40 -13.77 11.15
CA ASN A 51 4.65 -13.67 10.40
C ASN A 51 5.57 -14.84 10.78
N ARG A 52 6.79 -14.81 10.27
CA ARG A 52 7.74 -15.90 10.50
C ARG A 52 8.11 -16.08 11.97
N LYS A 53 7.96 -15.03 12.76
CA LYS A 53 8.28 -15.06 14.18
C LYS A 53 7.09 -15.45 15.04
N GLY A 54 5.94 -15.76 14.42
CA GLY A 54 4.75 -16.13 15.14
C GLY A 54 3.99 -14.97 15.75
N GLN A 55 4.27 -13.76 15.33
CA GLN A 55 3.58 -12.57 15.83
C GLN A 55 2.27 -12.37 15.07
N ASP A 56 1.23 -11.99 15.80
CA ASP A 56 -0.03 -11.64 15.17
C ASP A 56 0.12 -10.38 14.35
N CYS A 57 -0.36 -10.43 13.12
CA CYS A 57 -0.21 -9.33 12.16
C CYS A 57 -1.50 -9.12 11.40
N VAL A 58 -1.66 -7.93 10.85
CA VAL A 58 -2.67 -7.68 9.83
C VAL A 58 -1.96 -7.55 8.49
N SER A 59 -2.65 -7.91 7.43
CA SER A 59 -2.07 -7.85 6.09
C SER A 59 -2.47 -6.56 5.41
N ILE A 60 -1.49 -5.86 4.89
CA ILE A 60 -1.69 -4.63 4.15
C ILE A 60 -1.16 -4.85 2.75
N ARG A 61 -1.91 -4.43 1.75
CA ARG A 61 -1.50 -4.56 0.36
C ARG A 61 -0.84 -3.27 -0.10
N ALA A 62 0.32 -3.40 -0.72
CA ALA A 62 1.01 -2.26 -1.32
C ALA A 62 1.29 -2.58 -2.77
N ASN A 63 0.98 -1.63 -3.64
CA ASN A 63 1.26 -1.74 -5.07
C ASN A 63 2.25 -0.66 -5.46
N LEU A 64 3.24 -1.03 -6.26
CA LEU A 64 4.20 -0.10 -6.82
C LEU A 64 3.95 0.01 -8.32
N MET A 65 3.73 1.23 -8.77
CA MET A 65 3.41 1.47 -10.18
C MET A 65 4.47 2.37 -10.78
N PRO A 66 5.11 1.95 -11.88
CA PRO A 66 6.11 2.81 -12.50
C PRO A 66 5.49 4.06 -13.09
N ARG A 67 6.17 5.17 -12.93
CA ARG A 67 5.74 6.47 -13.44
C ARG A 67 6.96 7.23 -13.93
N THR A 68 6.71 8.17 -14.82
CA THR A 68 7.74 9.08 -15.30
C THR A 68 7.24 10.50 -15.09
N SER A 69 8.07 11.31 -14.44
CA SER A 69 7.71 12.70 -14.20
C SER A 69 7.79 13.53 -15.47
N GLU A 70 7.27 14.74 -15.42
CA GLU A 70 7.32 15.64 -16.56
C GLU A 70 8.76 15.99 -16.97
N THR A 71 9.67 15.93 -16.02
CA THR A 71 11.07 16.21 -16.27
C THR A 71 11.84 14.98 -16.72
N GLY A 72 11.16 13.84 -16.89
CA GLY A 72 11.79 12.63 -17.40
C GLY A 72 12.41 11.73 -16.36
N ASN A 73 12.15 11.96 -15.09
CA ASN A 73 12.67 11.11 -14.02
C ASN A 73 11.71 9.96 -13.74
N ASP A 74 12.26 8.77 -13.69
CA ASP A 74 11.46 7.58 -13.34
C ASP A 74 11.34 7.45 -11.84
N TYR A 75 10.16 7.07 -11.40
CA TYR A 75 9.90 6.82 -9.98
C TYR A 75 8.78 5.79 -9.87
N PHE A 76 8.52 5.34 -8.67
CA PHE A 76 7.38 4.47 -8.40
C PHE A 76 6.35 5.21 -7.55
N LEU A 77 5.10 5.09 -7.97
CA LEU A 77 3.99 5.53 -7.13
C LEU A 77 3.54 4.33 -6.31
N MET A 78 3.48 4.47 -5.01
CA MET A 78 3.04 3.42 -4.12
C MET A 78 1.63 3.73 -3.62
N ALA A 79 0.77 2.75 -3.69
CA ALA A 79 -0.56 2.81 -3.08
C ALA A 79 -0.69 1.67 -2.10
N MET A 80 -1.03 1.98 -0.87
CA MET A 80 -1.15 0.99 0.19
C MET A 80 -2.57 1.05 0.75
N SER A 81 -3.19 -0.11 0.90
CA SER A 81 -4.55 -0.18 1.42
C SER A 81 -4.76 -1.51 2.12
N ASP A 82 -5.95 -1.69 2.70
CA ASP A 82 -6.27 -2.96 3.31
C ASP A 82 -6.31 -4.07 2.26
N ALA A 83 -5.87 -5.26 2.67
CA ALA A 83 -5.85 -6.41 1.77
C ALA A 83 -7.22 -7.06 1.78
N LYS A 84 -8.06 -6.69 0.83
CA LYS A 84 -9.39 -7.29 0.73
C LYS A 84 -9.32 -8.60 -0.03
N PRO A 85 -10.14 -9.57 0.33
CA PRO A 85 -10.22 -10.79 -0.47
C PRO A 85 -10.70 -10.45 -1.86
N LYS A 86 -10.23 -11.19 -2.84
CA LYS A 86 -10.66 -10.99 -4.21
C LYS A 86 -12.07 -11.50 -4.38
N PRO A 87 -12.92 -10.79 -5.11
CA PRO A 87 -14.25 -11.30 -5.41
C PRO A 87 -14.15 -12.60 -6.20
N ALA A 88 -15.17 -13.44 -6.07
CA ALA A 88 -15.21 -14.67 -6.83
C ALA A 88 -15.20 -14.34 -8.32
N GLY A 89 -14.39 -15.04 -9.07
CA GLY A 89 -14.27 -14.82 -10.49
C GLY A 89 -13.18 -13.87 -10.91
N ASP A 90 -12.57 -13.18 -9.97
CA ASP A 90 -11.44 -12.35 -10.29
C ASP A 90 -10.25 -13.20 -10.69
N ILE A 91 -9.54 -12.72 -11.68
CA ILE A 91 -8.36 -13.42 -12.14
C ILE A 91 -7.13 -12.75 -11.53
N PRO A 92 -6.35 -13.50 -10.79
CA PRO A 92 -5.14 -12.94 -10.22
C PRO A 92 -4.16 -12.72 -11.28
N PHE A 93 -3.87 -12.03 -11.92
CA PHE A 93 -2.88 -11.87 -12.90
C PHE A 93 -1.52 -12.33 -12.47
#